data_a6024decd6995575cad4ea7361d366eb
#
_entry.id   a6024decd6995575cad4ea7361d366eb
#
_cell.length_a   1.000
_cell.length_b   1.000
_cell.length_c   1.000
_cell.angle_alpha   90.00
_cell.angle_beta   90.00
_cell.angle_gamma   90.00
#
_symmetry.space_group_name_H-M   'P 1'
#
loop_
_entity.id
_entity.type
_entity.pdbx_description
1 polymer ?
#
loop_
_entity_poly.entity_id
_entity_poly.type
_entity_poly.pdbx_seq_one_letter_code
_entity_poly.pdbx_strand_id
1 'polypeptide(L)'
;MTRIRVLIMGAAGRDFHNFNTVFRNNKKYEIAAFTATQIPNIDGRKYPGRLAGELYPKGIPIYPESDLPRLISELKIDEVVFSYSDISFQYIMDKASLVMALGADFKLLGTQHTMLKSKVPVIAVVAVRTGSGKSQTSRKVCGYLRS
;
A
#
# COMPACT_ATOMS: atom_id res chain seq x y z
N MET A 1 -3.98 -24.52 5.31
CA MET A 1 -3.25 -23.89 4.19
C MET A 1 -2.45 -22.73 4.73
N THR A 2 -1.17 -22.69 4.41
CA THR A 2 -0.28 -21.57 4.79
C THR A 2 -0.70 -20.33 4.01
N ARG A 3 -0.83 -19.19 4.69
CA ARG A 3 -1.17 -17.90 4.05
C ARG A 3 0.06 -17.37 3.31
N ILE A 4 -0.14 -16.73 2.17
CA ILE A 4 0.92 -16.04 1.43
C ILE A 4 1.30 -14.79 2.22
N ARG A 5 2.56 -14.68 2.61
CA ARG A 5 3.06 -13.54 3.38
C ARG A 5 3.50 -12.41 2.45
N VAL A 6 2.87 -11.27 2.61
CA VAL A 6 3.03 -10.12 1.71
C VAL A 6 3.62 -8.94 2.46
N LEU A 7 4.59 -8.27 1.83
CA LEU A 7 5.06 -6.95 2.20
C LEU A 7 4.58 -5.95 1.14
N ILE A 8 4.00 -4.81 1.57
CA ILE A 8 3.56 -3.76 0.66
C ILE A 8 4.54 -2.59 0.74
N MET A 9 5.17 -2.26 -0.39
CA MET A 9 6.05 -1.10 -0.51
C MET A 9 5.21 0.16 -0.72
N GLY A 10 5.27 1.05 0.24
CA GLY A 10 4.51 2.30 0.33
C GLY A 10 3.72 2.39 1.65
N ALA A 11 3.52 3.60 2.17
CA ALA A 11 2.72 3.90 3.36
C ALA A 11 2.12 5.31 3.33
N ALA A 12 1.63 5.76 2.15
CA ALA A 12 1.15 7.14 1.98
C ALA A 12 -0.24 7.27 1.35
N GLY A 13 -0.71 6.29 0.59
CA GLY A 13 -2.02 6.43 -0.07
C GLY A 13 -2.41 5.24 -0.95
N ARG A 14 -1.74 5.05 -2.10
CA ARG A 14 -2.06 3.97 -3.05
C ARG A 14 -1.86 2.58 -2.43
N ASP A 15 -0.88 2.41 -1.62
CA ASP A 15 -0.56 1.26 -0.82
C ASP A 15 -1.68 0.88 0.14
N PHE A 16 -2.20 1.84 0.92
CA PHE A 16 -3.37 1.61 1.78
C PHE A 16 -4.63 1.33 0.96
N HIS A 17 -4.78 1.95 -0.20
CA HIS A 17 -5.87 1.63 -1.13
C HIS A 17 -5.74 0.18 -1.63
N ASN A 18 -4.57 -0.24 -2.09
CA ASN A 18 -4.29 -1.60 -2.52
C ASN A 18 -4.55 -2.61 -1.40
N PHE A 19 -4.10 -2.31 -0.19
CA PHE A 19 -4.41 -3.13 0.98
C PHE A 19 -5.92 -3.27 1.20
N ASN A 20 -6.65 -2.16 1.24
CA ASN A 20 -8.08 -2.16 1.53
C ASN A 20 -8.91 -2.88 0.46
N THR A 21 -8.52 -2.80 -0.82
CA THR A 21 -9.29 -3.38 -1.93
C THR A 21 -8.96 -4.83 -2.18
N VAL A 22 -7.71 -5.27 -1.99
CA VAL A 22 -7.25 -6.60 -2.40
C VAL A 22 -7.01 -7.54 -1.21
N PHE A 23 -6.47 -7.02 -0.10
CA PHE A 23 -5.89 -7.85 0.95
C PHE A 23 -6.66 -7.83 2.27
N ARG A 24 -7.29 -6.73 2.66
CA ARG A 24 -7.85 -6.47 3.99
C ARG A 24 -8.69 -7.62 4.56
N ASN A 25 -9.57 -8.19 3.75
CA ASN A 25 -10.49 -9.27 4.17
C ASN A 25 -10.17 -10.60 3.50
N ASN A 26 -9.01 -10.71 2.86
CA ASN A 26 -8.64 -11.88 2.09
C ASN A 26 -7.79 -12.85 2.93
N LYS A 27 -8.40 -13.92 3.40
CA LYS A 27 -7.75 -14.93 4.25
C LYS A 27 -6.61 -15.69 3.58
N LYS A 28 -6.48 -15.59 2.25
CA LYS A 28 -5.38 -16.20 1.50
C LYS A 28 -4.04 -15.53 1.81
N TYR A 29 -4.07 -14.23 2.16
CA TYR A 29 -2.88 -13.41 2.37
C TYR A 29 -2.70 -13.02 3.84
N GLU A 30 -1.47 -12.78 4.21
CA GLU A 30 -1.06 -12.18 5.46
C GLU A 30 -0.14 -10.98 5.15
N ILE A 31 -0.61 -9.76 5.40
CA ILE A 31 0.24 -8.58 5.24
C ILE A 31 1.10 -8.44 6.48
N ALA A 32 2.37 -8.75 6.32
CA ALA A 32 3.35 -8.75 7.40
C ALA A 32 3.82 -7.34 7.75
N ALA A 33 3.99 -6.48 6.73
CA ALA A 33 4.48 -5.12 6.91
C ALA A 33 4.13 -4.21 5.72
N PHE A 34 4.20 -2.89 5.98
CA PHE A 34 4.40 -1.85 4.98
C PHE A 34 5.83 -1.33 5.05
N THR A 35 6.36 -0.79 3.93
CA THR A 35 7.57 0.03 3.98
C THR A 35 7.28 1.43 3.48
N ALA A 36 8.04 2.42 3.93
CA ALA A 36 7.93 3.79 3.46
C ALA A 36 9.30 4.40 3.20
N THR A 37 9.36 5.23 2.14
CA THR A 37 10.46 6.15 1.88
C THR A 37 10.17 7.49 2.54
N GLN A 38 11.20 8.13 3.10
CA GLN A 38 11.20 9.55 3.48
C GLN A 38 10.09 10.02 4.46
N ILE A 39 9.54 9.14 5.30
CA ILE A 39 8.67 9.57 6.38
C ILE A 39 9.52 9.74 7.64
N PRO A 40 9.72 10.97 8.13
CA PRO A 40 10.44 11.21 9.39
C PRO A 40 9.74 10.49 10.55
N ASN A 41 10.52 9.98 11.50
CA ASN A 41 10.02 9.31 12.71
C ASN A 41 9.05 8.16 12.41
N ILE A 42 9.45 7.25 11.51
CA ILE A 42 8.61 6.11 11.13
C ILE A 42 8.66 4.98 12.16
N ASP A 43 9.68 4.96 13.01
CA ASP A 43 9.89 3.93 14.01
C ASP A 43 8.68 3.77 14.93
N GLY A 44 8.19 2.53 15.05
CA GLY A 44 7.03 2.19 15.86
C GLY A 44 5.67 2.56 15.25
N ARG A 45 5.63 3.18 14.06
CA ARG A 45 4.35 3.46 13.37
C ARG A 45 3.70 2.18 12.87
N LYS A 46 2.36 2.19 12.96
CA LYS A 46 1.52 1.08 12.45
C LYS A 46 0.35 1.64 11.68
N TYR A 47 -0.05 0.91 10.64
CA TYR A 47 -1.39 1.08 10.09
C TYR A 47 -2.40 0.62 11.14
N PRO A 48 -3.31 1.48 11.62
CA PRO A 48 -4.11 1.20 12.81
C PRO A 48 -5.02 -0.01 12.64
N GLY A 49 -5.13 -0.86 13.68
CA GLY A 49 -5.97 -2.07 13.66
C GLY A 49 -7.44 -1.79 13.34
N ARG A 50 -7.99 -0.66 13.83
CA ARG A 50 -9.36 -0.21 13.50
C ARG A 50 -9.60 0.00 12.00
N LEU A 51 -8.55 0.33 11.24
CA LEU A 51 -8.59 0.50 9.78
C LEU A 51 -8.17 -0.77 9.05
N ALA A 52 -7.30 -1.57 9.65
CA ALA A 52 -6.78 -2.79 9.07
C ALA A 52 -7.81 -3.95 9.07
N GLY A 53 -8.80 -3.92 9.96
CA GLY A 53 -9.88 -4.90 10.02
C GLY A 53 -9.58 -6.10 10.92
N GLU A 54 -10.52 -7.03 10.97
CA GLU A 54 -10.52 -8.15 11.93
C GLU A 54 -9.31 -9.08 11.80
N LEU A 55 -8.75 -9.21 10.59
CA LEU A 55 -7.56 -10.05 10.38
C LEU A 55 -6.28 -9.43 10.98
N TYR A 56 -6.31 -8.13 11.30
CA TYR A 56 -5.14 -7.35 11.77
C TYR A 56 -5.49 -6.50 13.01
N PRO A 57 -6.00 -7.07 14.10
CA PRO A 57 -6.49 -6.29 15.25
C PRO A 57 -5.40 -5.45 15.93
N LYS A 58 -4.13 -5.88 15.84
CA LYS A 58 -2.96 -5.16 16.38
C LYS A 58 -2.39 -4.12 15.42
N GLY A 59 -3.02 -3.94 14.22
CA GLY A 59 -2.49 -3.14 13.13
C GLY A 59 -1.35 -3.84 12.39
N ILE A 60 -0.80 -3.15 11.38
CA ILE A 60 0.28 -3.65 10.54
C ILE A 60 1.46 -2.69 10.69
N PRO A 61 2.67 -3.19 11.02
CA PRO A 61 3.84 -2.34 11.21
C PRO A 61 4.28 -1.67 9.90
N ILE A 62 4.88 -0.49 10.04
CA ILE A 62 5.47 0.27 8.93
C ILE A 62 6.95 0.44 9.25
N TYR A 63 7.82 0.06 8.32
CA TYR A 63 9.27 0.11 8.45
C TYR A 63 9.89 1.06 7.41
N PRO A 64 11.13 1.53 7.63
CA PRO A 64 11.92 2.16 6.59
C PRO A 64 12.12 1.22 5.39
N GLU A 65 12.11 1.75 4.17
CA GLU A 65 12.36 0.93 2.98
C GLU A 65 13.78 0.35 2.95
N SER A 66 14.75 1.00 3.58
CA SER A 66 16.11 0.48 3.74
C SER A 66 16.16 -0.90 4.38
N ASP A 67 15.14 -1.24 5.18
CA ASP A 67 15.02 -2.52 5.87
C ASP A 67 14.48 -3.64 4.99
N LEU A 68 14.11 -3.36 3.73
CA LEU A 68 13.48 -4.32 2.83
C LEU A 68 14.20 -5.67 2.76
N PRO A 69 15.54 -5.74 2.57
CA PRO A 69 16.24 -7.04 2.52
C PRO A 69 16.11 -7.84 3.82
N ARG A 70 16.26 -7.18 4.95
CA ARG A 70 16.12 -7.78 6.27
C ARG A 70 14.71 -8.30 6.50
N LEU A 71 13.70 -7.48 6.16
CA LEU A 71 12.28 -7.82 6.33
C LEU A 71 11.85 -9.02 5.48
N ILE A 72 12.34 -9.13 4.23
CA ILE A 72 12.04 -10.28 3.37
C ILE A 72 12.51 -11.56 4.05
N SER A 73 13.73 -11.58 4.56
CA SER A 73 14.31 -12.75 5.21
C SER A 73 13.65 -13.07 6.56
N GLU A 74 13.61 -12.10 7.49
CA GLU A 74 13.12 -12.32 8.86
C GLU A 74 11.64 -12.63 8.92
N LEU A 75 10.83 -11.93 8.10
CA LEU A 75 9.37 -12.12 8.05
C LEU A 75 8.97 -13.23 7.07
N LYS A 76 9.93 -13.89 6.40
CA LYS A 76 9.66 -14.94 5.39
C LYS A 76 8.61 -14.49 4.39
N ILE A 77 8.89 -13.38 3.69
CA ILE A 77 7.97 -12.78 2.73
C ILE A 77 7.97 -13.61 1.45
N ASP A 78 6.77 -14.00 1.00
CA ASP A 78 6.57 -14.71 -0.27
C ASP A 78 6.40 -13.72 -1.43
N GLU A 79 5.69 -12.60 -1.22
CA GLU A 79 5.40 -11.61 -2.26
C GLU A 79 5.65 -10.18 -1.75
N VAL A 80 6.29 -9.36 -2.56
CA VAL A 80 6.42 -7.91 -2.36
C VAL A 80 5.55 -7.17 -3.37
N VAL A 81 4.59 -6.40 -2.88
CA VAL A 81 3.69 -5.58 -3.70
C VAL A 81 4.19 -4.16 -3.75
N PHE A 82 4.59 -3.71 -4.93
CA PHE A 82 5.05 -2.34 -5.14
C PHE A 82 3.87 -1.40 -5.36
N SER A 83 3.74 -0.36 -4.55
CA SER A 83 2.58 0.54 -4.55
C SER A 83 2.92 2.03 -4.62
N TYR A 84 4.17 2.38 -4.91
CA TYR A 84 4.54 3.77 -5.17
C TYR A 84 3.98 4.26 -6.50
N SER A 85 3.69 5.55 -6.57
CA SER A 85 3.36 6.26 -7.80
C SER A 85 4.42 7.33 -8.06
N ASP A 86 4.55 7.76 -9.32
CA ASP A 86 5.47 8.83 -9.73
C ASP A 86 6.97 8.47 -9.50
N ILE A 87 7.31 7.24 -9.88
CA ILE A 87 8.65 6.65 -9.72
C ILE A 87 9.19 6.23 -11.08
N SER A 88 10.50 6.37 -11.29
CA SER A 88 11.17 5.97 -12.53
C SER A 88 11.11 4.44 -12.75
N PHE A 89 11.10 4.03 -14.03
CA PHE A 89 11.15 2.61 -14.39
C PHE A 89 12.41 1.93 -13.86
N GLN A 90 13.55 2.64 -13.88
CA GLN A 90 14.80 2.11 -13.35
C GLN A 90 14.66 1.73 -11.88
N TYR A 91 14.10 2.60 -11.05
CA TYR A 91 13.89 2.32 -9.63
C TYR A 91 13.01 1.09 -9.41
N ILE A 92 11.93 0.95 -10.21
CA ILE A 92 11.04 -0.23 -10.12
C ILE A 92 11.82 -1.51 -10.44
N MET A 93 12.62 -1.49 -11.51
CA MET A 93 13.41 -2.66 -11.93
C MET A 93 14.53 -3.00 -10.94
N ASP A 94 15.19 -2.00 -10.35
CA ASP A 94 16.19 -2.20 -9.30
C ASP A 94 15.57 -2.88 -8.07
N LYS A 95 14.38 -2.44 -7.65
CA LYS A 95 13.65 -3.07 -6.54
C LYS A 95 13.16 -4.47 -6.89
N ALA A 96 12.65 -4.67 -8.09
CA ALA A 96 12.22 -5.99 -8.56
C ALA A 96 13.39 -6.99 -8.55
N SER A 97 14.54 -6.59 -9.10
CA SER A 97 15.75 -7.41 -9.12
C SER A 97 16.23 -7.77 -7.71
N LEU A 98 16.24 -6.80 -6.80
CA LEU A 98 16.59 -7.02 -5.40
C LEU A 98 15.66 -8.01 -4.72
N VAL A 99 14.35 -7.82 -4.84
CA VAL A 99 13.33 -8.67 -4.22
C VAL A 99 13.42 -10.11 -4.73
N MET A 100 13.54 -10.29 -6.05
CA MET A 100 13.68 -11.61 -6.66
C MET A 100 14.99 -12.30 -6.27
N ALA A 101 16.09 -11.55 -6.18
CA ALA A 101 17.37 -12.10 -5.70
C ALA A 101 17.29 -12.58 -4.23
N LEU A 102 16.37 -12.03 -3.44
CA LEU A 102 16.11 -12.43 -2.05
C LEU A 102 15.06 -13.55 -1.95
N GLY A 103 14.55 -14.06 -3.07
CA GLY A 103 13.66 -15.21 -3.13
C GLY A 103 12.18 -14.91 -2.97
N ALA A 104 11.77 -13.65 -3.00
CA ALA A 104 10.35 -13.26 -2.98
C ALA A 104 9.86 -12.84 -4.39
N ASP A 105 8.57 -13.03 -4.66
CA ASP A 105 7.94 -12.53 -5.88
C ASP A 105 7.76 -11.01 -5.82
N PHE A 106 7.95 -10.34 -6.96
CA PHE A 106 7.67 -8.91 -7.09
C PHE A 106 6.40 -8.67 -7.91
N LYS A 107 5.47 -7.89 -7.37
CA LYS A 107 4.13 -7.74 -7.95
C LYS A 107 3.72 -6.28 -8.10
N LEU A 108 3.20 -5.94 -9.29
CA LEU A 108 2.47 -4.72 -9.59
C LEU A 108 0.99 -5.04 -9.71
N LEU A 109 0.14 -4.32 -8.98
CA LEU A 109 -1.31 -4.50 -9.05
C LEU A 109 -1.91 -3.65 -10.17
N GLY A 110 -2.58 -4.31 -11.10
CA GLY A 110 -3.32 -3.66 -12.16
C GLY A 110 -4.61 -3.00 -11.66
N THR A 111 -5.11 -2.02 -12.43
CA THR A 111 -6.30 -1.23 -12.07
C THR A 111 -7.55 -2.08 -11.94
N GLN A 112 -7.70 -3.16 -12.72
CA GLN A 112 -8.86 -4.05 -12.64
C GLN A 112 -9.05 -4.69 -11.26
N HIS A 113 -7.96 -4.90 -10.52
CA HIS A 113 -7.98 -5.50 -9.18
C HIS A 113 -8.18 -4.48 -8.07
N THR A 114 -7.92 -3.20 -8.35
CA THR A 114 -7.87 -2.14 -7.34
C THR A 114 -8.93 -1.06 -7.54
N MET A 115 -9.62 -1.00 -8.68
CA MET A 115 -10.69 -0.04 -8.92
C MET A 115 -11.97 -0.42 -8.16
N LEU A 116 -12.57 0.58 -7.51
CA LEU A 116 -13.88 0.47 -6.90
C LEU A 116 -14.96 0.79 -7.93
N LYS A 117 -15.98 -0.06 -8.03
CA LYS A 117 -17.16 0.19 -8.86
C LYS A 117 -18.17 1.01 -8.07
N SER A 118 -18.68 2.08 -8.65
CA SER A 118 -19.78 2.87 -8.08
C SER A 118 -21.10 2.52 -8.77
N LYS A 119 -22.18 2.52 -8.00
CA LYS A 119 -23.57 2.41 -8.50
C LYS A 119 -24.27 3.77 -8.59
N VAL A 120 -23.58 4.84 -8.18
CA VAL A 120 -24.08 6.21 -8.19
C VAL A 120 -23.15 7.10 -9.01
N PRO A 121 -23.61 8.28 -9.46
CA PRO A 121 -22.75 9.25 -10.15
C PRO A 121 -21.47 9.55 -9.38
N VAL A 122 -20.37 9.70 -10.10
CA VAL A 122 -19.04 9.91 -9.51
C VAL A 122 -18.49 11.27 -9.94
N ILE A 123 -18.06 12.05 -8.98
CA ILE A 123 -17.24 13.25 -9.21
C ILE A 123 -15.78 12.89 -8.89
N ALA A 124 -14.92 12.98 -9.89
CA ALA A 124 -13.49 12.64 -9.74
C ALA A 124 -12.65 13.92 -9.58
N VAL A 125 -11.89 14.01 -8.48
CA VAL A 125 -10.86 15.03 -8.30
C VAL A 125 -9.51 14.40 -8.62
N VAL A 126 -8.97 14.74 -9.77
CA VAL A 126 -7.73 14.17 -10.30
C VAL A 126 -6.61 15.20 -10.35
N ALA A 127 -5.37 14.74 -10.31
CA ALA A 127 -4.21 15.57 -10.49
C ALA A 127 -3.01 14.76 -10.95
N VAL A 128 -2.09 15.41 -11.64
CA VAL A 128 -0.90 14.79 -12.26
C VAL A 128 0.23 14.51 -11.27
N ARG A 129 0.19 15.11 -10.06
CA ARG A 129 1.23 14.94 -9.04
C ARG A 129 0.66 14.75 -7.65
N THR A 130 1.44 14.07 -6.80
CA THR A 130 1.23 14.04 -5.35
C THR A 130 1.43 15.43 -4.76
N GLY A 131 0.68 15.82 -3.73
CA GLY A 131 0.79 17.14 -3.11
C GLY A 131 0.03 18.28 -3.79
N SER A 132 -0.65 18.06 -4.92
CA SER A 132 -1.37 19.09 -5.70
C SER A 132 -2.74 19.50 -5.13
N GLY A 133 -3.04 19.19 -3.87
CA GLY A 133 -4.24 19.67 -3.20
C GLY A 133 -5.53 18.87 -3.45
N LYS A 134 -5.48 17.66 -4.05
CA LYS A 134 -6.65 16.80 -4.30
C LYS A 134 -7.56 16.63 -3.08
N SER A 135 -6.98 16.32 -1.94
CA SER A 135 -7.74 16.07 -0.70
C SER A 135 -8.46 17.32 -0.18
N GLN A 136 -7.87 18.49 -0.35
CA GLN A 136 -8.50 19.78 0.04
C GLN A 136 -9.67 20.09 -0.88
N THR A 137 -9.49 19.94 -2.20
CA THR A 137 -10.55 20.13 -3.19
C THR A 137 -11.70 19.15 -2.97
N SER A 138 -11.39 17.85 -2.77
CA SER A 138 -12.42 16.84 -2.48
C SER A 138 -13.25 17.18 -1.23
N ARG A 139 -12.60 17.62 -0.14
CA ARG A 139 -13.33 18.03 1.08
C ARG A 139 -14.25 19.20 0.81
N LYS A 140 -13.80 20.19 0.03
CA LYS A 140 -14.61 21.38 -0.33
C LYS A 140 -15.84 20.98 -1.16
N VAL A 141 -15.64 20.13 -2.19
CA VAL A 141 -16.74 19.59 -3.00
C VAL A 141 -17.72 18.80 -2.13
N CYS A 142 -17.23 17.90 -1.27
CA CYS A 142 -18.10 17.17 -0.33
C CYS A 142 -18.87 18.10 0.62
N GLY A 143 -18.29 19.22 1.03
CA GLY A 143 -18.97 20.23 1.84
C GLY A 143 -20.18 20.83 1.12
N TYR A 144 -20.01 21.24 -0.13
CA TYR A 144 -21.09 21.78 -0.96
C TYR A 144 -22.19 20.78 -1.29
N LEU A 145 -21.84 19.49 -1.45
CA LEU A 145 -22.84 18.47 -1.77
C LEU A 145 -23.67 18.02 -0.55
N ARG A 146 -23.28 18.41 0.65
CA ARG A 146 -23.98 18.08 1.91
C ARG A 146 -24.81 19.26 2.46
N SER A 147 -24.60 20.48 1.95
CA SER A 147 -25.39 21.65 2.25
C SER A 147 -26.67 21.67 1.39
#